data_5a66903b230294a1abed9cbf5cc0c97e
#
_entry.id   5a66903b230294a1abed9cbf5cc0c97e
#
_cell.length_a   1.000
_cell.length_b   1.000
_cell.length_c   1.000
_cell.angle_alpha   90.00
_cell.angle_beta   90.00
_cell.angle_gamma   90.00
#
_symmetry.space_group_name_H-M   'P 1'
#
loop_
_entity.id
_entity.type
_entity.pdbx_description
1 polymer ?
#
loop_
_entity_poly.entity_id
_entity_poly.type
_entity_poly.pdbx_seq_one_letter_code
_entity_poly.pdbx_strand_id
1 'polypeptide(L)'
;MSTAVALVDSLKRALKSRDVTYAQVAKVLDLSEASVKRLFSQEDFTLERIDRICELAGIDFTELTRSMERDKQQISRLSQEQEHEIVSDPKLLLIAILAMNGWAFARIIESYTFTEAELVGLLTRLDKLRIIELQPGNRIKPRISRTFRWIPDGPIAQLAKREM
;
A
#
# COMPACT_ATOMS: atom_id res chain seq x y z
N MET A 1 8.88 -7.65 9.94
CA MET A 1 7.73 -8.56 9.87
C MET A 1 8.21 -9.92 9.37
N SER A 2 7.71 -11.00 9.96
CA SER A 2 7.99 -12.36 9.50
C SER A 2 7.45 -12.57 8.07
N THR A 3 8.13 -13.39 7.28
CA THR A 3 7.67 -13.77 5.92
C THR A 3 6.30 -14.47 5.97
N ALA A 4 6.04 -15.25 7.02
CA ALA A 4 4.75 -15.91 7.23
C ALA A 4 3.61 -14.91 7.41
N VAL A 5 3.80 -13.89 8.23
CA VAL A 5 2.83 -12.78 8.42
C VAL A 5 2.50 -12.11 7.09
N ALA A 6 3.54 -11.74 6.31
CA ALA A 6 3.36 -11.09 5.01
C ALA A 6 2.60 -11.99 4.01
N LEU A 7 2.84 -13.30 4.05
CA LEU A 7 2.15 -14.27 3.21
C LEU A 7 0.67 -14.39 3.58
N VAL A 8 0.36 -14.50 4.87
CA VAL A 8 -1.03 -14.58 5.37
C VAL A 8 -1.80 -13.29 5.08
N ASP A 9 -1.16 -12.12 5.21
CA ASP A 9 -1.78 -10.84 4.85
C ASP A 9 -2.05 -10.73 3.35
N SER A 10 -1.16 -11.22 2.50
CA SER A 10 -1.39 -11.27 1.05
C SER A 10 -2.54 -12.22 0.71
N LEU A 11 -2.64 -13.36 1.41
CA LEU A 11 -3.75 -14.31 1.26
C LEU A 11 -5.09 -13.68 1.67
N LYS A 12 -5.16 -12.98 2.81
CA LYS A 12 -6.36 -12.23 3.24
C LYS A 12 -6.82 -11.24 2.18
N ARG A 13 -5.86 -10.49 1.57
CA ARG A 13 -6.18 -9.53 0.50
C ARG A 13 -6.68 -10.20 -0.77
N ALA A 14 -6.06 -11.32 -1.16
CA ALA A 14 -6.51 -12.10 -2.31
C ALA A 14 -7.94 -12.59 -2.13
N LEU A 15 -8.28 -13.15 -0.98
CA LEU A 15 -9.64 -13.56 -0.64
C LEU A 15 -10.62 -12.39 -0.74
N LYS A 16 -10.29 -11.26 -0.12
CA LYS A 16 -11.14 -10.06 -0.13
C LYS A 16 -11.35 -9.50 -1.55
N SER A 17 -10.31 -9.49 -2.39
CA SER A 17 -10.40 -8.99 -3.77
C SER A 17 -11.21 -9.87 -4.71
N ARG A 18 -11.43 -11.14 -4.32
CA ARG A 18 -12.19 -12.14 -5.08
C ARG A 18 -13.53 -12.47 -4.44
N ASP A 19 -13.93 -11.71 -3.41
CA ASP A 19 -15.17 -11.91 -2.63
C ASP A 19 -15.30 -13.32 -2.02
N VAL A 20 -14.16 -13.96 -1.71
CA VAL A 20 -14.12 -15.27 -1.06
C VAL A 20 -14.27 -15.11 0.45
N THR A 21 -15.27 -15.74 1.01
CA THR A 21 -15.60 -15.68 2.44
C THR A 21 -14.91 -16.77 3.26
N TYR A 22 -14.75 -16.56 4.56
CA TYR A 22 -14.24 -17.60 5.46
C TYR A 22 -15.13 -18.84 5.54
N ALA A 23 -16.44 -18.70 5.30
CA ALA A 23 -17.34 -19.83 5.18
C ALA A 23 -17.00 -20.73 3.99
N GLN A 24 -16.63 -20.14 2.85
CA GLN A 24 -16.17 -20.89 1.68
C GLN A 24 -14.81 -21.56 1.93
N VAL A 25 -13.88 -20.86 2.58
CA VAL A 25 -12.59 -21.43 2.99
C VAL A 25 -12.79 -22.61 3.96
N ALA A 26 -13.72 -22.49 4.92
CA ALA A 26 -14.06 -23.55 5.86
C ALA A 26 -14.52 -24.82 5.16
N LYS A 27 -15.36 -24.70 4.13
CA LYS A 27 -15.83 -25.83 3.32
C LYS A 27 -14.68 -26.52 2.58
N VAL A 28 -13.78 -25.75 1.97
CA VAL A 28 -12.65 -26.28 1.20
C VAL A 28 -11.64 -26.98 2.11
N LEU A 29 -11.39 -26.44 3.31
CA LEU A 29 -10.46 -27.02 4.27
C LEU A 29 -11.06 -28.10 5.17
N ASP A 30 -12.36 -28.37 5.07
CA ASP A 30 -13.12 -29.26 5.96
C ASP A 30 -12.96 -28.85 7.46
N LEU A 31 -13.15 -27.57 7.72
CA LEU A 31 -13.03 -26.97 9.03
C LEU A 31 -14.28 -26.13 9.38
N SER A 32 -14.46 -25.83 10.67
CA SER A 32 -15.43 -24.80 11.07
C SER A 32 -14.93 -23.39 10.72
N GLU A 33 -15.85 -22.45 10.49
CA GLU A 33 -15.51 -21.05 10.25
C GLU A 33 -14.71 -20.44 11.42
N ALA A 34 -15.04 -20.83 12.66
CA ALA A 34 -14.28 -20.43 13.86
C ALA A 34 -12.82 -20.91 13.81
N SER A 35 -12.57 -22.15 13.34
CA SER A 35 -11.24 -22.69 13.14
C SER A 35 -10.47 -21.94 12.07
N VAL A 36 -11.13 -21.56 10.95
CA VAL A 36 -10.54 -20.73 9.91
C VAL A 36 -10.14 -19.37 10.45
N LYS A 37 -11.01 -18.69 11.18
CA LYS A 37 -10.68 -17.40 11.84
C LYS A 37 -9.47 -17.52 12.75
N ARG A 38 -9.36 -18.62 13.51
CA ARG A 38 -8.22 -18.88 14.37
C ARG A 38 -6.92 -19.11 13.57
N LEU A 39 -6.96 -19.87 12.49
CA LEU A 39 -5.81 -20.07 11.60
C LEU A 39 -5.28 -18.75 11.08
N PHE A 40 -6.17 -17.86 10.60
CA PHE A 40 -5.79 -16.54 10.11
C PHE A 40 -5.27 -15.59 11.20
N SER A 41 -5.75 -15.72 12.44
CA SER A 41 -5.28 -14.90 13.56
C SER A 41 -3.96 -15.40 14.14
N GLN A 42 -3.72 -16.69 14.12
CA GLN A 42 -2.48 -17.33 14.61
C GLN A 42 -1.40 -17.43 13.53
N GLU A 43 -1.78 -17.16 12.26
CA GLU A 43 -0.88 -17.25 11.10
C GLU A 43 -0.24 -18.64 10.94
N ASP A 44 -0.94 -19.68 11.39
CA ASP A 44 -0.49 -21.07 11.41
C ASP A 44 -1.13 -21.87 10.27
N PHE A 45 -0.49 -21.83 9.10
CA PHE A 45 -0.92 -22.56 7.91
C PHE A 45 0.12 -23.56 7.43
N THR A 46 -0.36 -24.75 7.05
CA THR A 46 0.44 -25.65 6.22
C THR A 46 0.43 -25.15 4.77
N LEU A 47 1.48 -25.47 4.01
CA LEU A 47 1.54 -25.11 2.58
C LEU A 47 0.38 -25.70 1.80
N GLU A 48 -0.04 -26.92 2.11
CA GLU A 48 -1.20 -27.58 1.50
C GLU A 48 -2.50 -26.77 1.70
N ARG A 49 -2.71 -26.23 2.91
CA ARG A 49 -3.88 -25.38 3.18
C ARG A 49 -3.83 -24.09 2.40
N ILE A 50 -2.66 -23.47 2.29
CA ILE A 50 -2.47 -22.26 1.49
C ILE A 50 -2.78 -22.55 0.02
N ASP A 51 -2.29 -23.66 -0.51
CA ASP A 51 -2.52 -24.06 -1.90
C ASP A 51 -4.02 -24.24 -2.20
N ARG A 52 -4.73 -24.98 -1.35
CA ARG A 52 -6.19 -25.16 -1.47
C ARG A 52 -6.98 -23.84 -1.39
N ILE A 53 -6.53 -22.91 -0.56
CA ILE A 53 -7.15 -21.58 -0.48
C ILE A 53 -6.84 -20.76 -1.74
N CYS A 54 -5.64 -20.86 -2.28
CA CYS A 54 -5.26 -20.22 -3.54
C CYS A 54 -6.11 -20.73 -4.71
N GLU A 55 -6.29 -22.04 -4.81
CA GLU A 55 -7.18 -22.65 -5.81
C GLU A 55 -8.62 -22.12 -5.69
N LEU A 56 -9.17 -22.05 -4.47
CA LEU A 56 -10.49 -21.48 -4.22
C LEU A 56 -10.58 -20.01 -4.67
N ALA A 57 -9.53 -19.23 -4.45
CA ALA A 57 -9.46 -17.84 -4.85
C ALA A 57 -9.14 -17.65 -6.36
N GLY A 58 -8.82 -18.72 -7.08
CA GLY A 58 -8.42 -18.65 -8.49
C GLY A 58 -7.09 -17.94 -8.71
N ILE A 59 -6.14 -18.10 -7.80
CA ILE A 59 -4.76 -17.60 -7.90
C ILE A 59 -3.79 -18.78 -7.75
N ASP A 60 -2.61 -18.67 -8.33
CA ASP A 60 -1.53 -19.60 -8.04
C ASP A 60 -0.60 -19.08 -6.92
N PHE A 61 0.20 -19.97 -6.36
CA PHE A 61 1.14 -19.62 -5.29
C PHE A 61 2.19 -18.59 -5.75
N THR A 62 2.55 -18.58 -7.04
CA THR A 62 3.48 -17.61 -7.63
C THR A 62 2.86 -16.22 -7.65
N GLU A 63 1.57 -16.12 -7.99
CA GLU A 63 0.83 -14.86 -7.94
C GLU A 63 0.73 -14.32 -6.51
N LEU A 64 0.50 -15.19 -5.53
CA LEU A 64 0.47 -14.83 -4.11
C LEU A 64 1.82 -14.27 -3.64
N THR A 65 2.93 -14.94 -3.97
CA THR A 65 4.28 -14.51 -3.59
C THR A 65 4.70 -13.22 -4.30
N ARG A 66 4.34 -13.03 -5.57
CA ARG A 66 4.55 -11.75 -6.28
C ARG A 66 3.75 -10.60 -5.65
N SER A 67 2.54 -10.88 -5.20
CA SER A 67 1.73 -9.91 -4.46
C SER A 67 2.41 -9.53 -3.15
N MET A 68 2.93 -10.50 -2.41
CA MET A 68 3.67 -10.29 -1.17
C MET A 68 4.94 -9.44 -1.38
N GLU A 69 5.68 -9.67 -2.46
CA GLU A 69 6.87 -8.85 -2.79
C GLU A 69 6.51 -7.41 -3.15
N ARG A 70 5.45 -7.21 -3.93
CA ARG A 70 4.93 -5.88 -4.23
C ARG A 70 4.56 -5.11 -2.96
N ASP A 71 3.96 -5.79 -1.99
CA ASP A 71 3.57 -5.20 -0.71
C ASP A 71 4.78 -4.85 0.17
N LYS A 72 5.84 -5.66 0.15
CA LYS A 72 7.11 -5.34 0.84
C LYS A 72 7.78 -4.07 0.30
N GLN A 73 7.54 -3.74 -0.97
CA GLN A 73 8.05 -2.51 -1.59
C GLN A 73 7.20 -1.28 -1.25
N GLN A 74 6.02 -1.46 -0.65
CA GLN A 74 5.15 -0.37 -0.28
C GLN A 74 5.48 0.16 1.11
N ILE A 75 5.50 1.47 1.22
CA ILE A 75 5.80 2.20 2.46
C ILE A 75 4.53 2.28 3.30
N SER A 76 4.57 1.75 4.52
CA SER A 76 3.48 1.87 5.50
C SER A 76 3.64 3.10 6.41
N ARG A 77 4.85 3.64 6.51
CA ARG A 77 5.19 4.84 7.27
C ARG A 77 6.44 5.49 6.68
N LEU A 78 6.48 6.80 6.65
CA LEU A 78 7.66 7.57 6.31
C LEU A 78 8.65 7.64 7.49
N SER A 79 9.93 7.95 7.20
CA SER A 79 10.87 8.39 8.23
C SER A 79 10.60 9.85 8.63
N GLN A 80 11.15 10.27 9.76
CA GLN A 80 11.08 11.69 10.17
C GLN A 80 11.70 12.62 9.14
N GLU A 81 12.80 12.20 8.52
CA GLU A 81 13.52 12.95 7.49
C GLU A 81 12.65 13.12 6.23
N GLN A 82 11.97 12.05 5.80
CA GLN A 82 11.05 12.12 4.67
C GLN A 82 9.86 13.05 4.95
N GLU A 83 9.25 12.96 6.14
CA GLU A 83 8.17 13.89 6.51
C GLU A 83 8.66 15.33 6.61
N HIS A 84 9.87 15.54 7.16
CA HIS A 84 10.47 16.87 7.28
C HIS A 84 10.71 17.50 5.91
N GLU A 85 11.25 16.73 4.96
CA GLU A 85 11.44 17.16 3.58
C GLU A 85 10.12 17.57 2.92
N ILE A 86 9.06 16.79 3.12
CA ILE A 86 7.74 17.07 2.54
C ILE A 86 7.15 18.37 3.11
N VAL A 87 7.22 18.59 4.44
CA VAL A 87 6.64 19.79 5.07
C VAL A 87 7.48 21.04 4.88
N SER A 88 8.76 20.91 4.49
CA SER A 88 9.64 22.04 4.23
C SER A 88 9.19 22.88 3.03
N ASP A 89 8.40 22.29 2.13
CA ASP A 89 7.93 22.92 0.90
C ASP A 89 6.42 22.67 0.72
N PRO A 90 5.56 23.69 0.87
CA PRO A 90 4.12 23.54 0.74
C PRO A 90 3.67 22.98 -0.61
N LYS A 91 4.40 23.29 -1.71
CA LYS A 91 4.11 22.72 -3.02
C LYS A 91 4.42 21.21 -3.05
N LEU A 92 5.53 20.80 -2.43
CA LEU A 92 5.89 19.38 -2.32
C LEU A 92 4.88 18.60 -1.49
N LEU A 93 4.43 19.18 -0.38
CA LEU A 93 3.38 18.59 0.47
C LEU A 93 2.08 18.40 -0.32
N LEU A 94 1.64 19.42 -1.04
CA LEU A 94 0.44 19.34 -1.87
C LEU A 94 0.56 18.22 -2.91
N ILE A 95 1.67 18.18 -3.65
CA ILE A 95 1.88 17.16 -4.68
C ILE A 95 2.03 15.77 -4.06
N ALA A 96 2.66 15.63 -2.88
CA ALA A 96 2.71 14.37 -2.16
C ALA A 96 1.30 13.84 -1.84
N ILE A 97 0.43 14.68 -1.28
CA ILE A 97 -0.95 14.32 -0.96
C ILE A 97 -1.73 13.92 -2.22
N LEU A 98 -1.63 14.68 -3.31
CA LEU A 98 -2.33 14.39 -4.56
C LEU A 98 -1.84 13.07 -5.18
N ALA A 99 -0.52 12.88 -5.25
CA ALA A 99 0.09 11.68 -5.79
C ALA A 99 -0.26 10.42 -4.97
N MET A 100 -0.24 10.53 -3.64
CA MET A 100 -0.63 9.45 -2.73
C MET A 100 -2.11 9.07 -2.87
N ASN A 101 -2.97 10.02 -3.25
CA ASN A 101 -4.39 9.79 -3.55
C ASN A 101 -4.66 9.38 -5.01
N GLY A 102 -3.61 9.07 -5.78
CA GLY A 102 -3.74 8.51 -7.13
C GLY A 102 -4.10 9.53 -8.22
N TRP A 103 -3.82 10.82 -7.98
CA TRP A 103 -4.03 11.84 -9.02
C TRP A 103 -3.03 11.66 -10.17
N ALA A 104 -3.55 11.69 -11.39
CA ALA A 104 -2.72 11.65 -12.59
C ALA A 104 -2.05 13.00 -12.86
N PHE A 105 -0.91 12.99 -13.53
CA PHE A 105 -0.14 14.18 -13.91
C PHE A 105 -1.00 15.23 -14.62
N ALA A 106 -1.74 14.82 -15.67
CA ALA A 106 -2.60 15.72 -16.43
C ALA A 106 -3.64 16.41 -15.56
N ARG A 107 -4.28 15.64 -14.64
CA ARG A 107 -5.28 16.19 -13.72
C ARG A 107 -4.69 17.22 -12.77
N ILE A 108 -3.45 17.05 -12.33
CA ILE A 108 -2.78 18.02 -11.46
C ILE A 108 -2.52 19.32 -12.24
N ILE A 109 -2.01 19.23 -13.47
CA ILE A 109 -1.76 20.39 -14.35
C ILE A 109 -3.06 21.16 -14.66
N GLU A 110 -4.15 20.44 -14.91
CA GLU A 110 -5.47 21.06 -15.19
C GLU A 110 -6.08 21.74 -13.97
N SER A 111 -5.83 21.23 -12.78
CA SER A 111 -6.48 21.68 -11.54
C SER A 111 -5.68 22.70 -10.74
N TYR A 112 -4.39 22.81 -10.96
CA TYR A 112 -3.48 23.69 -10.19
C TYR A 112 -2.54 24.46 -11.10
N THR A 113 -2.11 25.64 -10.63
CA THR A 113 -1.20 26.53 -11.37
C THR A 113 0.25 26.08 -11.25
N PHE A 114 0.59 24.96 -11.89
CA PHE A 114 1.96 24.48 -12.04
C PHE A 114 2.37 24.49 -13.51
N THR A 115 3.62 24.82 -13.78
CA THR A 115 4.23 24.47 -15.07
C THR A 115 4.57 22.97 -15.08
N GLU A 116 4.62 22.36 -16.25
CA GLU A 116 5.03 20.94 -16.35
C GLU A 116 6.41 20.72 -15.74
N ALA A 117 7.36 21.63 -15.95
CA ALA A 117 8.70 21.55 -15.41
C ALA A 117 8.72 21.59 -13.88
N GLU A 118 7.94 22.48 -13.26
CA GLU A 118 7.80 22.53 -11.80
C GLU A 118 7.22 21.21 -11.25
N LEU A 119 6.14 20.72 -11.85
CA LEU A 119 5.49 19.49 -11.41
C LEU A 119 6.43 18.29 -11.56
N VAL A 120 7.15 18.16 -12.67
CA VAL A 120 8.17 17.10 -12.86
C VAL A 120 9.26 17.21 -11.80
N GLY A 121 9.72 18.41 -11.47
CA GLY A 121 10.72 18.64 -10.42
C GLY A 121 10.24 18.15 -9.05
N LEU A 122 9.00 18.49 -8.67
CA LEU A 122 8.38 18.05 -7.41
C LEU A 122 8.18 16.52 -7.37
N LEU A 123 7.69 15.93 -8.46
CA LEU A 123 7.50 14.48 -8.57
C LEU A 123 8.85 13.74 -8.53
N THR A 124 9.91 14.29 -9.12
CA THR A 124 11.26 13.72 -9.04
C THR A 124 11.78 13.71 -7.60
N ARG A 125 11.49 14.75 -6.80
CA ARG A 125 11.82 14.76 -5.37
C ARG A 125 11.06 13.67 -4.62
N LEU A 126 9.77 13.48 -4.87
CA LEU A 126 8.98 12.41 -4.26
C LEU A 126 9.45 11.02 -4.68
N ASP A 127 9.92 10.84 -5.91
CA ASP A 127 10.50 9.60 -6.39
C ASP A 127 11.82 9.29 -5.66
N LYS A 128 12.70 10.27 -5.48
CA LYS A 128 13.95 10.15 -4.69
C LYS A 128 13.63 9.77 -3.23
N LEU A 129 12.57 10.30 -2.66
CA LEU A 129 12.07 9.94 -1.34
C LEU A 129 11.37 8.57 -1.31
N ARG A 130 11.25 7.89 -2.45
CA ARG A 130 10.59 6.59 -2.63
C ARG A 130 9.11 6.56 -2.26
N ILE A 131 8.46 7.71 -2.19
CA ILE A 131 7.02 7.85 -1.89
C ILE A 131 6.17 7.46 -3.10
N ILE A 132 6.69 7.78 -4.27
CA ILE A 132 6.13 7.38 -5.56
C ILE A 132 7.22 6.72 -6.43
N GLU A 133 6.80 6.16 -7.54
CA GLU A 133 7.63 5.80 -8.68
C GLU A 133 7.16 6.64 -9.87
N LEU A 134 8.05 7.51 -10.36
CA LEU A 134 7.79 8.31 -11.55
C LEU A 134 8.19 7.51 -12.79
N GLN A 135 7.20 7.05 -13.53
CA GLN A 135 7.38 6.22 -14.71
C GLN A 135 7.42 7.06 -16.01
N PRO A 136 7.93 6.50 -17.12
CA PRO A 136 7.91 7.17 -18.43
C PRO A 136 6.51 7.70 -18.80
N GLY A 137 6.48 8.89 -19.43
CA GLY A 137 5.23 9.57 -19.73
C GLY A 137 4.59 10.24 -18.51
N ASN A 138 5.39 10.59 -17.51
CA ASN A 138 4.95 11.26 -16.28
C ASN A 138 3.86 10.49 -15.50
N ARG A 139 3.83 9.16 -15.62
CA ARG A 139 2.91 8.32 -14.85
C ARG A 139 3.34 8.24 -13.41
N ILE A 140 2.44 8.61 -12.52
CA ILE A 140 2.67 8.61 -11.08
C ILE A 140 2.13 7.30 -10.50
N LYS A 141 3.02 6.51 -9.89
CA LYS A 141 2.65 5.27 -9.19
C LYS A 141 2.95 5.41 -7.71
N PRO A 142 1.93 5.50 -6.83
CA PRO A 142 2.17 5.55 -5.39
C PRO A 142 2.88 4.30 -4.88
N ARG A 143 3.86 4.48 -3.98
CA ARG A 143 4.56 3.40 -3.28
C ARG A 143 4.11 3.21 -1.84
N ILE A 144 3.05 3.87 -1.45
CA ILE A 144 2.45 3.75 -0.12
C ILE A 144 1.50 2.56 -0.04
N SER A 145 1.48 1.92 1.10
CA SER A 145 0.53 0.83 1.38
C SER A 145 -0.86 1.38 1.74
N ARG A 146 -1.88 0.53 1.65
CA ARG A 146 -3.24 0.87 2.11
C ARG A 146 -3.32 1.11 3.62
N THR A 147 -2.35 0.62 4.37
CA THR A 147 -2.22 0.81 5.82
C THR A 147 -1.31 1.98 6.19
N PHE A 148 -0.98 2.82 5.20
CA PHE A 148 -0.13 3.99 5.43
C PHE A 148 -0.67 4.89 6.53
N ARG A 149 0.23 5.35 7.40
CA ARG A 149 -0.04 6.32 8.46
C ARG A 149 1.11 7.31 8.54
N TRP A 150 0.76 8.58 8.72
CA TRP A 150 1.72 9.60 9.11
C TRP A 150 2.31 9.30 10.49
N ILE A 151 3.49 9.84 10.77
CA ILE A 151 4.11 9.67 12.09
C ILE A 151 3.22 10.37 13.14
N PRO A 152 2.78 9.66 14.20
CA PRO A 152 2.08 10.31 15.31
C PRO A 152 2.96 11.42 15.90
N ASP A 153 2.41 12.62 16.04
CA ASP A 153 3.13 13.84 16.46
C ASP A 153 4.38 14.19 15.62
N GLY A 154 4.49 13.64 14.41
CA GLY A 154 5.55 13.93 13.44
C GLY A 154 5.39 15.30 12.78
N PRO A 155 6.32 15.65 11.87
CA PRO A 155 6.35 16.97 11.20
C PRO A 155 5.03 17.37 10.55
N ILE A 156 4.33 16.44 9.87
CA ILE A 156 3.03 16.71 9.24
C ILE A 156 1.94 16.93 10.29
N ALA A 157 1.92 16.12 11.35
CA ALA A 157 0.95 16.30 12.44
C ALA A 157 1.17 17.64 13.17
N GLN A 158 2.42 18.06 13.34
CA GLN A 158 2.77 19.36 13.93
C GLN A 158 2.37 20.53 13.04
N LEU A 159 2.57 20.40 11.70
CA LEU A 159 2.10 21.41 10.74
C LEU A 159 0.58 21.56 10.82
N ALA A 160 -0.16 20.47 10.79
CA ALA A 160 -1.63 20.50 10.89
C ALA A 160 -2.13 21.18 12.18
N LYS A 161 -1.42 20.99 13.31
CA LYS A 161 -1.76 21.65 14.59
C LYS A 161 -1.47 23.16 14.60
N ARG A 162 -0.57 23.65 13.75
CA ARG A 162 -0.23 25.09 13.66
C ARG A 162 -1.18 25.87 12.75
N GLU A 163 -1.75 25.19 11.75
CA GLU A 163 -2.65 25.80 10.76
C GLU A 163 -4.13 25.78 11.19
N MET A 164 -4.46 25.09 12.29
CA MET A 164 -5.81 25.07 12.92
C MET A 164 -5.90 26.04 14.09
#